data_b5cf67a0d3682423d7cc166121c83ac1
#
_entry.id   b5cf67a0d3682423d7cc166121c83ac1
#
_cell.length_a   1.000
_cell.length_b   1.000
_cell.length_c   1.000
_cell.angle_alpha   90.00
_cell.angle_beta   90.00
_cell.angle_gamma   90.00
#
_symmetry.space_group_name_H-M   'P 1'
#
loop_
_entity.id
_entity.type
_entity.pdbx_description
1 polymer ?
#
loop_
_entity_poly.entity_id
_entity_poly.type
_entity_poly.pdbx_seq_one_letter_code
_entity_poly.pdbx_strand_id
1 'polypeptide(L)'
;ALHGLLTKCEYKGTSGTNVVRDFVELPSQINEHWATEPEVLKMYAKHYQTGEVIPDEIIEKILQQKTFNQGFMTTELLAAAILDMNLHTETDVKNIDMLAFEKEAMDKLGLIPEIAPRYRVTYFNHIIGGYAAGYYSYLWANVLDNDAFEAFKEHGIFDKNTADLFRHNVLEKGDSEDPMVLYRNFRGAEPSLEPLLKNRGMK
;
A
#
# COMPACT_ATOMS: atom_id res chain seq x y z
N ALA A 1 8.33 6.55 -8.71
CA ALA A 1 8.91 7.27 -9.86
C ALA A 1 7.85 8.09 -10.60
N LEU A 2 6.70 7.51 -11.00
CA LEU A 2 5.67 8.19 -11.82
C LEU A 2 5.11 9.46 -11.17
N HIS A 3 4.88 9.47 -9.85
CA HIS A 3 4.42 10.64 -9.11
C HIS A 3 5.37 11.84 -9.26
N GLY A 4 6.69 11.58 -9.27
CA GLY A 4 7.69 12.63 -9.52
C GLY A 4 7.82 13.03 -10.99
N LEU A 5 7.76 12.03 -11.90
CA LEU A 5 7.92 12.29 -13.35
C LEU A 5 6.74 13.05 -13.97
N LEU A 6 5.55 12.84 -13.46
CA LEU A 6 4.31 13.40 -14.01
C LEU A 6 3.84 14.67 -13.29
N THR A 7 4.50 15.06 -12.19
CA THR A 7 4.07 16.24 -11.41
C THR A 7 4.00 17.51 -12.26
N LYS A 8 2.95 18.30 -12.03
CA LYS A 8 2.74 19.62 -12.64
C LYS A 8 2.56 20.70 -11.58
N CYS A 9 3.10 20.48 -10.37
CA CYS A 9 3.04 21.46 -9.30
C CYS A 9 3.92 22.67 -9.63
N GLU A 10 3.44 23.84 -9.27
CA GLU A 10 4.18 25.10 -9.42
C GLU A 10 5.37 25.15 -8.47
N TYR A 11 5.20 24.65 -7.24
CA TYR A 11 6.21 24.71 -6.22
C TYR A 11 6.88 23.34 -5.98
N LYS A 12 8.20 23.35 -5.91
CA LYS A 12 8.99 22.15 -5.65
C LYS A 12 8.61 21.46 -4.32
N GLY A 13 8.25 22.23 -3.30
CA GLY A 13 7.89 21.72 -1.98
C GLY A 13 6.60 20.89 -1.96
N THR A 14 5.71 21.06 -2.94
CA THR A 14 4.44 20.32 -3.06
C THR A 14 4.47 19.30 -4.20
N SER A 15 5.63 19.10 -4.85
CA SER A 15 5.71 18.29 -6.07
C SER A 15 6.03 16.82 -5.78
N GLY A 16 5.54 15.96 -6.65
CA GLY A 16 5.84 14.53 -6.64
C GLY A 16 5.43 13.85 -5.33
N THR A 17 6.39 13.24 -4.64
CA THR A 17 6.16 12.51 -3.39
C THR A 17 6.19 13.39 -2.12
N ASN A 18 6.26 14.72 -2.27
CA ASN A 18 6.11 15.64 -1.14
C ASN A 18 4.63 15.84 -0.82
N VAL A 19 3.97 14.79 -0.46
CA VAL A 19 2.56 14.72 -0.06
C VAL A 19 2.46 14.19 1.38
N VAL A 20 1.28 14.28 1.99
CA VAL A 20 1.05 13.69 3.32
C VAL A 20 1.36 12.19 3.31
N ARG A 21 1.90 11.70 4.43
CA ARG A 21 2.48 10.36 4.51
C ARG A 21 1.48 9.25 4.18
N ASP A 22 0.26 9.35 4.64
CA ASP A 22 -0.78 8.35 4.43
C ASP A 22 -1.43 8.39 3.03
N PHE A 23 -0.99 9.31 2.15
CA PHE A 23 -1.38 9.33 0.73
C PHE A 23 -0.24 8.93 -0.21
N VAL A 24 1.01 9.04 0.23
CA VAL A 24 2.19 8.91 -0.64
C VAL A 24 2.32 7.54 -1.32
N GLU A 25 1.82 6.47 -0.69
CA GLU A 25 1.91 5.11 -1.22
C GLU A 25 0.74 4.70 -2.13
N LEU A 26 -0.32 5.52 -2.25
CA LEU A 26 -1.40 5.23 -3.18
C LEU A 26 -0.89 5.01 -4.62
N PRO A 27 -0.02 5.89 -5.19
CA PRO A 27 0.46 5.69 -6.56
C PRO A 27 1.36 4.47 -6.74
N SER A 28 2.13 4.08 -5.73
CA SER A 28 2.98 2.89 -5.79
C SER A 28 2.16 1.61 -5.66
N GLN A 29 1.31 1.53 -4.66
CA GLN A 29 0.54 0.32 -4.35
C GLN A 29 -0.54 0.02 -5.39
N ILE A 30 -1.22 1.04 -5.95
CA ILE A 30 -2.21 0.78 -7.01
C ILE A 30 -1.59 0.10 -8.24
N ASN A 31 -0.35 0.44 -8.58
CA ASN A 31 0.33 -0.18 -9.72
C ASN A 31 0.61 -1.67 -9.54
N GLU A 32 0.68 -2.16 -8.29
CA GLU A 32 0.89 -3.58 -8.01
C GLU A 32 -0.27 -4.46 -8.48
N HIS A 33 -1.50 -3.91 -8.50
CA HIS A 33 -2.68 -4.66 -8.93
C HIS A 33 -2.55 -5.18 -10.36
N TRP A 34 -2.04 -4.35 -11.29
CA TRP A 34 -1.85 -4.77 -12.69
C TRP A 34 -0.92 -5.95 -12.85
N ALA A 35 0.10 -6.07 -12.00
CA ALA A 35 1.11 -7.13 -12.12
C ALA A 35 0.52 -8.55 -12.06
N THR A 36 -0.63 -8.72 -11.45
CA THR A 36 -1.29 -10.02 -11.28
C THR A 36 -2.65 -10.13 -11.97
N GLU A 37 -3.06 -9.10 -12.72
CA GLU A 37 -4.26 -9.21 -13.56
C GLU A 37 -4.04 -10.20 -14.70
N PRO A 38 -4.99 -11.11 -14.97
CA PRO A 38 -4.83 -12.18 -15.97
C PRO A 38 -4.47 -11.65 -17.35
N GLU A 39 -5.08 -10.54 -17.77
CA GLU A 39 -4.81 -9.90 -19.05
C GLU A 39 -3.37 -9.42 -19.14
N VAL A 40 -2.86 -8.79 -18.06
CA VAL A 40 -1.48 -8.28 -17.99
C VAL A 40 -0.48 -9.44 -17.90
N LEU A 41 -0.77 -10.47 -17.08
CA LEU A 41 0.07 -11.67 -17.01
C LEU A 41 0.26 -12.30 -18.38
N LYS A 42 -0.79 -12.41 -19.19
CA LYS A 42 -0.71 -12.97 -20.56
C LYS A 42 0.15 -12.11 -21.50
N MET A 43 0.29 -10.81 -21.24
CA MET A 43 1.12 -9.95 -22.07
C MET A 43 2.62 -10.16 -21.83
N TYR A 44 3.05 -10.33 -20.59
CA TYR A 44 4.48 -10.37 -20.25
C TYR A 44 4.99 -11.72 -19.76
N ALA A 45 4.15 -12.54 -19.09
CA ALA A 45 4.58 -13.79 -18.52
C ALA A 45 4.69 -14.87 -19.60
N LYS A 46 5.91 -15.09 -20.08
CA LYS A 46 6.25 -16.06 -21.12
C LYS A 46 7.37 -16.98 -20.66
N HIS A 47 7.29 -18.22 -21.11
CA HIS A 47 8.36 -19.19 -20.83
C HIS A 47 9.68 -18.71 -21.45
N TYR A 48 10.73 -18.65 -20.67
CA TYR A 48 12.01 -18.02 -21.05
C TYR A 48 12.74 -18.69 -22.23
N GLN A 49 12.48 -19.99 -22.52
CA GLN A 49 13.06 -20.69 -23.66
C GLN A 49 12.10 -20.78 -24.85
N THR A 50 10.82 -21.13 -24.60
CA THR A 50 9.86 -21.40 -25.69
C THR A 50 9.07 -20.19 -26.14
N GLY A 51 8.98 -19.15 -25.30
CA GLY A 51 8.15 -17.97 -25.54
C GLY A 51 6.64 -18.20 -25.35
N GLU A 52 6.25 -19.40 -24.94
CA GLU A 52 4.84 -19.72 -24.68
C GLU A 52 4.27 -18.86 -23.55
N VAL A 53 3.04 -18.38 -23.75
CA VAL A 53 2.31 -17.60 -22.75
C VAL A 53 1.99 -18.46 -21.54
N ILE A 54 2.01 -17.87 -20.34
CA ILE A 54 1.65 -18.52 -19.09
C ILE A 54 0.30 -19.23 -19.21
N PRO A 55 0.17 -20.51 -18.80
CA PRO A 55 -1.09 -21.25 -18.84
C PRO A 55 -2.12 -20.66 -17.87
N ASP A 56 -3.41 -20.72 -18.25
CA ASP A 56 -4.52 -20.24 -17.41
C ASP A 56 -4.55 -20.91 -16.03
N GLU A 57 -4.24 -22.20 -15.94
CA GLU A 57 -4.15 -22.94 -14.67
C GLU A 57 -3.11 -22.33 -13.69
N ILE A 58 -2.02 -21.79 -14.21
CA ILE A 58 -1.02 -21.11 -13.36
C ILE A 58 -1.54 -19.74 -12.93
N ILE A 59 -2.21 -19.02 -13.80
CA ILE A 59 -2.87 -17.75 -13.48
C ILE A 59 -3.89 -17.95 -12.35
N GLU A 60 -4.74 -18.97 -12.44
CA GLU A 60 -5.72 -19.32 -11.41
C GLU A 60 -5.06 -19.59 -10.05
N LYS A 61 -3.93 -20.32 -10.02
CA LYS A 61 -3.17 -20.57 -8.80
C LYS A 61 -2.59 -19.27 -8.21
N ILE A 62 -2.09 -18.36 -9.04
CA ILE A 62 -1.61 -17.04 -8.61
C ILE A 62 -2.75 -16.26 -7.94
N LEU A 63 -3.95 -16.25 -8.54
CA LEU A 63 -5.10 -15.56 -7.98
C LEU A 63 -5.57 -16.20 -6.67
N GLN A 64 -5.59 -17.52 -6.55
CA GLN A 64 -5.93 -18.21 -5.31
C GLN A 64 -4.94 -17.94 -4.19
N GLN A 65 -3.65 -17.77 -4.52
CA GLN A 65 -2.61 -17.46 -3.54
C GLN A 65 -2.81 -16.09 -2.89
N LYS A 66 -3.47 -15.13 -3.56
CA LYS A 66 -3.70 -13.78 -3.00
C LYS A 66 -4.45 -13.79 -1.67
N THR A 67 -5.33 -14.74 -1.45
CA THR A 67 -6.13 -14.85 -0.21
C THR A 67 -5.52 -15.79 0.83
N PHE A 68 -4.47 -16.53 0.46
CA PHE A 68 -3.81 -17.46 1.37
C PHE A 68 -3.02 -16.73 2.47
N ASN A 69 -3.19 -17.15 3.71
CA ASN A 69 -2.51 -16.59 4.89
C ASN A 69 -2.66 -15.06 5.07
N GLN A 70 -3.74 -14.45 4.62
CA GLN A 70 -3.97 -13.02 4.77
C GLN A 70 -4.06 -12.57 6.24
N GLY A 71 -4.54 -13.44 7.14
CA GLY A 71 -4.49 -13.18 8.58
C GLY A 71 -3.07 -12.97 9.10
N PHE A 72 -2.14 -13.86 8.72
CA PHE A 72 -0.72 -13.72 9.06
C PHE A 72 -0.12 -12.42 8.51
N MET A 73 -0.27 -12.19 7.21
CA MET A 73 0.29 -11.01 6.52
C MET A 73 -0.23 -9.69 7.10
N THR A 74 -1.54 -9.64 7.38
CA THR A 74 -2.17 -8.44 7.95
C THR A 74 -1.71 -8.22 9.40
N THR A 75 -1.61 -9.27 10.21
CA THR A 75 -1.16 -9.17 11.60
C THR A 75 0.29 -8.73 11.69
N GLU A 76 1.17 -9.26 10.83
CA GLU A 76 2.58 -8.86 10.75
C GLU A 76 2.73 -7.37 10.42
N LEU A 77 1.96 -6.86 9.45
CA LEU A 77 1.94 -5.45 9.08
C LEU A 77 1.42 -4.57 10.23
N LEU A 78 0.31 -4.99 10.86
CA LEU A 78 -0.29 -4.26 11.98
C LEU A 78 0.64 -4.24 13.20
N ALA A 79 1.32 -5.35 13.50
CA ALA A 79 2.28 -5.41 14.60
C ALA A 79 3.39 -4.36 14.43
N ALA A 80 3.93 -4.22 13.23
CA ALA A 80 4.92 -3.19 12.92
C ALA A 80 4.36 -1.76 13.06
N ALA A 81 3.14 -1.52 12.58
CA ALA A 81 2.49 -0.20 12.68
C ALA A 81 2.18 0.18 14.15
N ILE A 82 1.73 -0.78 14.96
CA ILE A 82 1.47 -0.57 16.38
C ILE A 82 2.77 -0.35 17.15
N LEU A 83 3.82 -1.09 16.83
CA LEU A 83 5.14 -0.90 17.43
C LEU A 83 5.68 0.50 17.14
N ASP A 84 5.56 0.98 15.90
CA ASP A 84 5.92 2.35 15.51
C ASP A 84 5.16 3.39 16.35
N MET A 85 3.84 3.27 16.44
CA MET A 85 3.01 4.19 17.24
C MET A 85 3.36 4.15 18.72
N ASN A 86 3.60 2.98 19.31
CA ASN A 86 3.98 2.84 20.71
C ASN A 86 5.32 3.54 20.99
N LEU A 87 6.31 3.37 20.10
CA LEU A 87 7.61 4.05 20.22
C LEU A 87 7.48 5.57 20.18
N HIS A 88 6.61 6.09 19.32
CA HIS A 88 6.46 7.54 19.12
C HIS A 88 5.47 8.21 20.09
N THR A 89 4.75 7.42 20.89
CA THR A 89 3.94 7.92 22.01
C THR A 89 4.68 7.85 23.35
N GLU A 90 5.87 7.20 23.38
CA GLU A 90 6.69 7.13 24.59
C GLU A 90 7.34 8.49 24.91
N THR A 91 7.28 8.89 26.17
CA THR A 91 7.76 10.18 26.63
C THR A 91 9.11 10.10 27.37
N ASP A 92 9.41 8.96 27.98
CA ASP A 92 10.73 8.70 28.64
C ASP A 92 11.60 7.81 27.77
N VAL A 93 12.30 8.43 26.82
CA VAL A 93 13.14 7.72 25.84
C VAL A 93 14.58 7.45 26.31
N LYS A 94 15.00 7.99 27.47
CA LYS A 94 16.42 7.98 27.84
C LYS A 94 16.92 6.62 28.35
N ASN A 95 16.04 5.81 28.90
CA ASN A 95 16.40 4.56 29.57
C ASN A 95 15.63 3.35 29.03
N ILE A 96 15.10 3.44 27.82
CA ILE A 96 14.33 2.34 27.21
C ILE A 96 15.25 1.18 26.83
N ASP A 97 15.00 0.01 27.39
CA ASP A 97 15.47 -1.24 26.81
C ASP A 97 14.58 -1.58 25.61
N MET A 98 15.10 -1.37 24.40
CA MET A 98 14.35 -1.54 23.17
C MET A 98 13.83 -2.95 22.95
N LEU A 99 14.54 -3.98 23.39
CA LEU A 99 14.09 -5.36 23.22
C LEU A 99 12.98 -5.71 24.22
N ALA A 100 13.10 -5.22 25.45
CA ALA A 100 12.04 -5.39 26.45
C ALA A 100 10.79 -4.61 26.06
N PHE A 101 10.93 -3.39 25.55
CA PHE A 101 9.83 -2.56 25.05
C PHE A 101 9.07 -3.25 23.90
N GLU A 102 9.80 -3.72 22.88
CA GLU A 102 9.22 -4.46 21.76
C GLU A 102 8.44 -5.67 22.24
N LYS A 103 9.07 -6.47 23.13
CA LYS A 103 8.41 -7.65 23.68
C LYS A 103 7.12 -7.29 24.42
N GLU A 104 7.16 -6.29 25.29
CA GLU A 104 5.98 -5.84 26.04
C GLU A 104 4.87 -5.33 25.12
N ALA A 105 5.20 -4.58 24.08
CA ALA A 105 4.25 -4.08 23.08
C ALA A 105 3.57 -5.24 22.34
N MET A 106 4.31 -6.27 21.96
CA MET A 106 3.77 -7.45 21.27
C MET A 106 2.96 -8.35 22.19
N ASP A 107 3.39 -8.51 23.43
CA ASP A 107 2.63 -9.25 24.44
C ASP A 107 1.27 -8.58 24.75
N LYS A 108 1.23 -7.25 24.87
CA LYS A 108 -0.01 -6.47 25.04
C LYS A 108 -0.96 -6.60 23.84
N LEU A 109 -0.41 -6.71 22.64
CA LEU A 109 -1.19 -6.95 21.43
C LEU A 109 -1.75 -8.38 21.38
N GLY A 110 -1.22 -9.29 22.17
CA GLY A 110 -1.57 -10.71 22.12
C GLY A 110 -1.02 -11.41 20.88
N LEU A 111 0.11 -10.96 20.37
CA LEU A 111 0.73 -11.53 19.18
C LEU A 111 1.17 -12.97 19.48
N ILE A 112 0.78 -13.91 18.62
CA ILE A 112 1.19 -15.31 18.74
C ILE A 112 2.69 -15.45 18.43
N PRO A 113 3.39 -16.41 19.06
CA PRO A 113 4.86 -16.51 18.93
C PRO A 113 5.35 -16.82 17.51
N GLU A 114 4.48 -17.35 16.64
CA GLU A 114 4.79 -17.65 15.25
C GLU A 114 4.81 -16.40 14.36
N ILE A 115 4.29 -15.27 14.85
CA ILE A 115 4.32 -13.98 14.15
C ILE A 115 5.29 -13.04 14.86
N ALA A 116 6.42 -12.75 14.23
CA ALA A 116 7.31 -11.69 14.67
C ALA A 116 6.89 -10.35 14.01
N PRO A 117 7.15 -9.21 14.66
CA PRO A 117 7.01 -7.92 13.99
C PRO A 117 7.82 -7.91 12.69
N ARG A 118 7.25 -7.37 11.62
CA ARG A 118 7.90 -7.28 10.30
C ARG A 118 9.29 -6.64 10.39
N TYR A 119 9.43 -5.66 11.29
CA TYR A 119 10.69 -5.01 11.62
C TYR A 119 10.89 -5.03 13.13
N ARG A 120 12.06 -5.48 13.57
CA ARG A 120 12.51 -5.31 14.94
C ARG A 120 12.97 -3.87 15.12
N VAL A 121 12.77 -3.30 16.30
CA VAL A 121 13.15 -1.89 16.61
C VAL A 121 14.57 -1.56 16.16
N THR A 122 15.50 -2.50 16.30
CA THR A 122 16.93 -2.33 15.98
C THR A 122 17.26 -2.18 14.50
N TYR A 123 16.35 -2.52 13.58
CA TYR A 123 16.53 -2.37 12.14
C TYR A 123 15.29 -1.84 11.41
N PHE A 124 14.42 -1.13 12.13
CA PHE A 124 13.22 -0.51 11.56
C PHE A 124 13.55 0.81 10.88
N ASN A 125 14.23 0.76 9.75
CA ASN A 125 14.73 1.93 9.02
C ASN A 125 13.64 2.93 8.63
N HIS A 126 12.41 2.49 8.39
CA HIS A 126 11.28 3.35 8.05
C HIS A 126 11.07 4.45 9.10
N ILE A 127 11.08 4.10 10.39
CA ILE A 127 10.77 5.03 11.47
C ILE A 127 11.95 5.96 11.83
N ILE A 128 13.15 5.66 11.36
CA ILE A 128 14.33 6.55 11.49
C ILE A 128 14.37 7.55 10.33
N GLY A 129 13.72 7.21 9.22
CA GLY A 129 13.58 8.07 8.04
C GLY A 129 12.27 8.87 8.05
N GLY A 130 11.54 8.80 6.97
CA GLY A 130 10.32 9.59 6.76
C GLY A 130 9.01 8.98 7.26
N TYR A 131 9.02 7.81 7.91
CA TYR A 131 7.83 7.07 8.35
C TYR A 131 7.67 6.97 9.87
N ALA A 132 8.34 7.84 10.63
CA ALA A 132 8.18 7.93 12.09
C ALA A 132 6.72 8.27 12.44
N ALA A 133 6.10 7.47 13.31
CA ALA A 133 4.66 7.50 13.62
C ALA A 133 3.76 7.42 12.38
N GLY A 134 4.28 6.90 11.28
CA GLY A 134 3.63 6.92 9.97
C GLY A 134 3.63 5.57 9.25
N TYR A 135 4.10 4.49 9.86
CA TYR A 135 4.14 3.18 9.21
C TYR A 135 2.73 2.63 8.90
N TYR A 136 1.71 3.05 9.64
CA TYR A 136 0.32 2.73 9.38
C TYR A 136 -0.14 3.15 7.96
N SER A 137 0.56 4.10 7.35
CA SER A 137 0.23 4.67 6.04
C SER A 137 0.16 3.60 4.93
N TYR A 138 0.93 2.53 5.03
CA TYR A 138 0.85 1.40 4.10
C TYR A 138 -0.51 0.69 4.15
N LEU A 139 -1.09 0.56 5.34
CA LEU A 139 -2.43 -0.04 5.48
C LEU A 139 -3.53 0.91 5.00
N TRP A 140 -3.40 2.21 5.31
CA TRP A 140 -4.35 3.21 4.80
C TRP A 140 -4.28 3.31 3.28
N ALA A 141 -3.07 3.35 2.72
CA ALA A 141 -2.88 3.31 1.27
C ALA A 141 -3.47 2.05 0.63
N ASN A 142 -3.46 0.89 1.32
CA ASN A 142 -4.16 -0.30 0.83
C ASN A 142 -5.69 -0.12 0.74
N VAL A 143 -6.29 0.65 1.63
CA VAL A 143 -7.71 1.02 1.48
C VAL A 143 -7.91 1.83 0.21
N LEU A 144 -7.08 2.85 0.04
CA LEU A 144 -7.16 3.76 -1.11
C LEU A 144 -6.87 3.06 -2.44
N ASP A 145 -5.82 2.25 -2.50
CA ASP A 145 -5.40 1.60 -3.75
C ASP A 145 -6.40 0.54 -4.23
N ASN A 146 -6.95 -0.25 -3.31
CA ASN A 146 -7.95 -1.25 -3.64
C ASN A 146 -9.24 -0.61 -4.16
N ASP A 147 -9.73 0.46 -3.50
CA ASP A 147 -10.92 1.17 -3.96
C ASP A 147 -10.67 1.95 -5.26
N ALA A 148 -9.49 2.57 -5.39
CA ALA A 148 -9.09 3.25 -6.62
C ALA A 148 -8.98 2.29 -7.81
N PHE A 149 -8.49 1.07 -7.59
CA PHE A 149 -8.38 0.07 -8.64
C PHE A 149 -9.75 -0.47 -9.09
N GLU A 150 -10.78 -0.44 -8.23
CA GLU A 150 -12.15 -0.78 -8.65
C GLU A 150 -12.64 0.15 -9.78
N ALA A 151 -12.25 1.44 -9.82
CA ALA A 151 -12.59 2.32 -10.92
C ALA A 151 -12.06 1.78 -12.28
N PHE A 152 -10.86 1.20 -12.27
CA PHE A 152 -10.31 0.56 -13.47
C PHE A 152 -11.01 -0.75 -13.81
N LYS A 153 -11.43 -1.54 -12.81
CA LYS A 153 -12.23 -2.75 -13.07
C LYS A 153 -13.61 -2.43 -13.63
N GLU A 154 -14.24 -1.36 -13.16
CA GLU A 154 -15.55 -0.90 -13.62
C GLU A 154 -15.55 -0.48 -15.10
N HIS A 155 -14.47 0.14 -15.59
CA HIS A 155 -14.38 0.70 -16.93
C HIS A 155 -13.44 -0.05 -17.88
N GLY A 156 -12.61 -0.94 -17.32
CA GLY A 156 -11.53 -1.65 -18.02
C GLY A 156 -10.15 -1.26 -17.51
N ILE A 157 -9.29 -2.24 -17.24
CA ILE A 157 -7.99 -2.00 -16.61
C ILE A 157 -7.02 -1.17 -17.45
N PHE A 158 -7.33 -0.97 -18.73
CA PHE A 158 -6.60 -0.12 -19.68
C PHE A 158 -7.46 1.05 -20.19
N ASP A 159 -8.60 1.36 -19.54
CA ASP A 159 -9.41 2.49 -19.94
C ASP A 159 -8.64 3.80 -19.82
N LYS A 160 -8.53 4.49 -20.97
CA LYS A 160 -7.76 5.72 -21.05
C LYS A 160 -8.38 6.87 -20.24
N ASN A 161 -9.69 6.96 -20.17
CA ASN A 161 -10.36 8.04 -19.44
C ASN A 161 -10.11 7.91 -17.94
N THR A 162 -10.24 6.69 -17.40
CA THR A 162 -9.93 6.42 -15.98
C THR A 162 -8.45 6.68 -15.67
N ALA A 163 -7.55 6.29 -16.59
CA ALA A 163 -6.12 6.56 -16.45
C ALA A 163 -5.81 8.07 -16.49
N ASP A 164 -6.44 8.82 -17.38
CA ASP A 164 -6.30 10.28 -17.46
C ASP A 164 -6.87 10.96 -16.20
N LEU A 165 -8.01 10.50 -15.65
CA LEU A 165 -8.55 10.98 -14.38
C LEU A 165 -7.57 10.75 -13.23
N PHE A 166 -7.02 9.54 -13.10
CA PHE A 166 -6.02 9.24 -12.06
C PHE A 166 -4.76 10.08 -12.22
N ARG A 167 -4.25 10.20 -13.46
CA ARG A 167 -3.10 11.03 -13.77
C ARG A 167 -3.33 12.49 -13.38
N HIS A 168 -4.43 13.10 -13.83
CA HIS A 168 -4.67 14.53 -13.66
C HIS A 168 -5.08 14.91 -12.24
N ASN A 169 -5.76 14.03 -11.51
CA ASN A 169 -6.21 14.34 -10.16
C ASN A 169 -5.28 13.84 -9.06
N VAL A 170 -4.44 12.82 -9.33
CA VAL A 170 -3.54 12.25 -8.32
C VAL A 170 -2.07 12.51 -8.69
N LEU A 171 -1.60 11.95 -9.82
CA LEU A 171 -0.17 11.92 -10.13
C LEU A 171 0.43 13.30 -10.44
N GLU A 172 -0.33 14.18 -11.12
CA GLU A 172 0.14 15.51 -11.50
C GLU A 172 0.06 16.55 -10.38
N LYS A 173 -0.74 16.28 -9.33
CA LYS A 173 -1.14 17.26 -8.32
C LYS A 173 -0.19 17.37 -7.13
N GLY A 174 0.57 16.31 -6.79
CA GLY A 174 1.37 16.31 -5.58
C GLY A 174 0.54 16.74 -4.36
N ASP A 175 1.04 17.70 -3.59
CA ASP A 175 0.39 18.27 -2.40
C ASP A 175 -0.19 19.67 -2.68
N SER A 176 -0.66 19.91 -3.90
CA SER A 176 -1.24 21.21 -4.29
C SER A 176 -2.68 21.40 -3.82
N GLU A 177 -3.31 20.35 -3.32
CA GLU A 177 -4.68 20.31 -2.82
C GLU A 177 -4.80 19.23 -1.75
N ASP A 178 -5.84 19.29 -0.90
CA ASP A 178 -6.13 18.22 0.06
C ASP A 178 -6.23 16.86 -0.63
N PRO A 179 -5.50 15.82 -0.18
CA PRO A 179 -5.44 14.51 -0.82
C PRO A 179 -6.81 13.85 -0.98
N MET A 180 -7.73 14.05 -0.02
CA MET A 180 -9.06 13.47 -0.12
C MET A 180 -9.95 14.22 -1.12
N VAL A 181 -9.68 15.50 -1.37
CA VAL A 181 -10.30 16.23 -2.49
C VAL A 181 -9.81 15.66 -3.81
N LEU A 182 -8.48 15.45 -3.95
CA LEU A 182 -7.89 14.83 -5.14
C LEU A 182 -8.44 13.42 -5.39
N TYR A 183 -8.54 12.62 -4.33
CA TYR A 183 -9.10 11.28 -4.40
C TYR A 183 -10.56 11.29 -4.88
N ARG A 184 -11.41 12.12 -4.29
CA ARG A 184 -12.81 12.26 -4.70
C ARG A 184 -12.96 12.76 -6.13
N ASN A 185 -12.09 13.66 -6.57
CA ASN A 185 -12.09 14.13 -7.97
C ASN A 185 -11.75 13.01 -8.97
N PHE A 186 -10.94 12.04 -8.54
CA PHE A 186 -10.65 10.84 -9.33
C PHE A 186 -11.76 9.80 -9.22
N ARG A 187 -12.10 9.38 -7.98
CA ARG A 187 -12.98 8.23 -7.73
C ARG A 187 -14.48 8.57 -7.83
N GLY A 188 -14.84 9.84 -7.62
CA GLY A 188 -16.22 10.30 -7.55
C GLY A 188 -16.92 10.03 -6.20
N ALA A 189 -16.23 9.44 -5.24
CA ALA A 189 -16.76 9.05 -3.93
C ALA A 189 -15.64 9.04 -2.86
N GLU A 190 -16.05 8.92 -1.59
CA GLU A 190 -15.13 8.58 -0.49
C GLU A 190 -14.60 7.16 -0.65
N PRO A 191 -13.37 6.88 -0.17
CA PRO A 191 -12.81 5.53 -0.24
C PRO A 191 -13.63 4.54 0.59
N SER A 192 -13.79 3.34 0.05
CA SER A 192 -14.48 2.22 0.70
C SER A 192 -13.48 1.17 1.20
N LEU A 193 -13.75 0.59 2.37
CA LEU A 193 -13.00 -0.54 2.91
C LEU A 193 -13.33 -1.87 2.19
N GLU A 194 -14.49 -1.95 1.54
CA GLU A 194 -15.03 -3.18 0.94
C GLU A 194 -14.08 -3.83 -0.08
N PRO A 195 -13.47 -3.08 -1.03
CA PRO A 195 -12.54 -3.65 -2.00
C PRO A 195 -11.33 -4.33 -1.34
N LEU A 196 -10.78 -3.72 -0.30
CA LEU A 196 -9.66 -4.31 0.45
C LEU A 196 -10.06 -5.61 1.14
N LEU A 197 -11.21 -5.65 1.82
CA LEU A 197 -11.70 -6.86 2.48
C LEU A 197 -11.95 -7.98 1.48
N LYS A 198 -12.55 -7.67 0.32
CA LYS A 198 -12.76 -8.62 -0.77
C LYS A 198 -11.42 -9.15 -1.32
N ASN A 199 -10.46 -8.28 -1.56
CA ASN A 199 -9.14 -8.66 -2.08
C ASN A 199 -8.36 -9.56 -1.09
N ARG A 200 -8.61 -9.41 0.21
CA ARG A 200 -8.03 -10.25 1.27
C ARG A 200 -8.82 -11.53 1.57
N GLY A 201 -9.94 -11.77 0.88
CA GLY A 201 -10.78 -12.93 1.11
C GLY A 201 -11.53 -12.91 2.45
N MET A 202 -11.78 -11.71 3.00
CA MET A 202 -12.51 -11.49 4.27
C MET A 202 -13.99 -11.22 4.04
N LYS A 203 -14.42 -11.15 2.80
CA LYS A 203 -15.81 -11.01 2.34
C LYS A 203 -16.04 -11.81 1.07
#